data_0a31798445efcdf44244084710a46150
#
_entry.id   0a31798445efcdf44244084710a46150
#
_cell.length_a   1.000
_cell.length_b   1.000
_cell.length_c   1.000
_cell.angle_alpha   90.00
_cell.angle_beta   90.00
_cell.angle_gamma   90.00
#
_symmetry.space_group_name_H-M   'P 1'
#
loop_
_entity.id
_entity.type
_entity.pdbx_description
1 polymer ?
#
loop_
_entity_poly.entity_id
_entity_poly.type
_entity_poly.pdbx_seq_one_letter_code
_entity_poly.pdbx_strand_id
1 'polypeptide(L)'
;IRFDSNIELKKLVEQIIKKVTKACDLGIIGMGTMGKNLSLNISEKKFSVSIYNREIKGEEENIAAEFAKENKEFNLMPFNALPEFINSLTVPRKVFLMINSGDPTDEVLTQLIMILDPGDIIIDLGNSYYKDSQRRSKFLAQKKIHFLGIGVSGGHHGARNGASFMASGNKYVYQMISPIIEKISAVDNYGNPCCSYLGGSGVGHLVKTIHNGIEYSE
;
A
#
# COMPACT_ATOMS: atom_id res chain seq x y z
N ILE A 1 -16.77 37.71 -29.77
CA ILE A 1 -16.09 36.37 -29.64
C ILE A 1 -16.97 35.54 -28.71
N ARG A 2 -17.84 34.66 -29.27
CA ARG A 2 -18.58 33.68 -28.45
C ARG A 2 -17.58 32.56 -28.11
N PHE A 3 -17.17 32.49 -26.88
CA PHE A 3 -16.50 31.33 -26.35
C PHE A 3 -17.47 30.14 -26.40
N ASP A 4 -17.05 29.07 -27.06
CA ASP A 4 -17.85 27.87 -27.18
C ASP A 4 -17.71 27.06 -25.87
N SER A 5 -18.44 27.53 -24.84
CA SER A 5 -18.47 26.98 -23.48
C SER A 5 -18.79 25.47 -23.44
N ASN A 6 -19.45 24.95 -24.49
CA ASN A 6 -19.73 23.53 -24.65
C ASN A 6 -18.49 22.69 -25.01
N ILE A 7 -17.53 23.25 -25.77
CA ILE A 7 -16.30 22.51 -26.16
C ILE A 7 -15.36 22.44 -24.95
N GLU A 8 -15.23 23.54 -24.20
CA GLU A 8 -14.41 23.55 -22.96
C GLU A 8 -15.00 22.66 -21.89
N LEU A 9 -16.32 22.69 -21.70
CA LEU A 9 -17.00 21.81 -20.75
C LEU A 9 -16.85 20.33 -21.13
N LYS A 10 -17.00 19.97 -22.41
CA LYS A 10 -16.75 18.60 -22.88
C LYS A 10 -15.32 18.15 -22.64
N LYS A 11 -14.32 18.99 -22.95
CA LYS A 11 -12.90 18.69 -22.68
C LYS A 11 -12.64 18.50 -21.19
N LEU A 12 -13.24 19.35 -20.34
CA LEU A 12 -13.11 19.25 -18.89
C LEU A 12 -13.77 17.98 -18.36
N VAL A 13 -14.96 17.63 -18.84
CA VAL A 13 -15.66 16.39 -18.49
C VAL A 13 -14.88 15.18 -18.96
N GLU A 14 -14.34 15.18 -20.19
CA GLU A 14 -13.47 14.10 -20.68
C GLU A 14 -12.18 13.96 -19.85
N GLN A 15 -11.57 15.08 -19.45
CA GLN A 15 -10.41 15.06 -18.54
C GLN A 15 -10.77 14.52 -17.16
N ILE A 16 -11.92 14.91 -16.61
CA ILE A 16 -12.42 14.40 -15.33
C ILE A 16 -12.75 12.90 -15.45
N ILE A 17 -13.47 12.48 -16.48
CA ILE A 17 -13.76 11.06 -16.74
C ILE A 17 -12.47 10.27 -16.90
N LYS A 18 -11.50 10.77 -17.68
CA LYS A 18 -10.18 10.13 -17.87
C LYS A 18 -9.36 10.06 -16.58
N LYS A 19 -9.53 11.02 -15.68
CA LYS A 19 -8.90 11.04 -14.36
C LYS A 19 -9.59 10.08 -13.38
N VAL A 20 -10.93 9.99 -13.41
CA VAL A 20 -11.74 9.10 -12.57
C VAL A 20 -11.64 7.64 -13.04
N THR A 21 -11.59 7.38 -14.35
CA THR A 21 -11.47 6.03 -14.90
C THR A 21 -10.05 5.44 -14.82
N LYS A 22 -9.05 6.23 -14.41
CA LYS A 22 -7.67 5.80 -14.19
C LYS A 22 -7.26 5.74 -12.71
N ALA A 23 -8.18 5.98 -11.78
CA ALA A 23 -7.85 5.89 -10.37
C ALA A 23 -7.63 4.43 -9.99
N CYS A 24 -6.47 4.14 -9.37
CA CYS A 24 -6.13 2.81 -8.90
C CYS A 24 -6.77 2.53 -7.53
N ASP A 25 -7.09 1.28 -7.27
CA ASP A 25 -7.74 0.83 -6.03
C ASP A 25 -6.84 1.04 -4.80
N LEU A 26 -5.53 0.94 -5.01
CA LEU A 26 -4.51 1.14 -3.98
C LEU A 26 -3.15 1.48 -4.59
N GLY A 27 -2.23 1.94 -3.73
CA GLY A 27 -0.84 2.20 -4.10
C GLY A 27 0.15 1.45 -3.24
N ILE A 28 1.29 1.05 -3.82
CA ILE A 28 2.41 0.44 -3.11
C ILE A 28 3.63 1.34 -3.22
N ILE A 29 4.23 1.67 -2.08
CA ILE A 29 5.52 2.36 -1.96
C ILE A 29 6.57 1.35 -1.58
N GLY A 30 7.66 1.30 -2.36
CA GLY A 30 8.79 0.40 -2.16
C GLY A 30 8.73 -0.81 -3.10
N MET A 31 9.52 -0.74 -4.16
CA MET A 31 9.60 -1.76 -5.21
C MET A 31 10.83 -2.66 -5.07
N GLY A 32 11.16 -3.02 -3.82
CA GLY A 32 12.07 -4.13 -3.53
C GLY A 32 11.40 -5.49 -3.82
N THR A 33 12.10 -6.58 -3.53
CA THR A 33 11.60 -7.95 -3.81
C THR A 33 10.20 -8.20 -3.29
N MET A 34 9.90 -7.78 -2.05
CA MET A 34 8.57 -7.98 -1.44
C MET A 34 7.49 -7.14 -2.12
N GLY A 35 7.76 -5.84 -2.36
CA GLY A 35 6.79 -4.93 -2.98
C GLY A 35 6.45 -5.32 -4.41
N LYS A 36 7.45 -5.75 -5.20
CA LYS A 36 7.26 -6.30 -6.55
C LYS A 36 6.31 -7.51 -6.53
N ASN A 37 6.61 -8.51 -5.71
CA ASN A 37 5.80 -9.73 -5.61
C ASN A 37 4.38 -9.44 -5.11
N LEU A 38 4.24 -8.57 -4.11
CA LEU A 38 2.92 -8.18 -3.59
C LEU A 38 2.09 -7.44 -4.63
N SER A 39 2.68 -6.54 -5.42
CA SER A 39 1.97 -5.82 -6.47
C SER A 39 1.43 -6.74 -7.57
N LEU A 40 2.18 -7.77 -7.94
CA LEU A 40 1.72 -8.81 -8.87
C LEU A 40 0.56 -9.62 -8.28
N ASN A 41 0.68 -10.09 -7.04
CA ASN A 41 -0.38 -10.81 -6.35
C ASN A 41 -1.69 -10.00 -6.31
N ILE A 42 -1.60 -8.72 -5.89
CA ILE A 42 -2.77 -7.84 -5.82
C ILE A 42 -3.39 -7.62 -7.20
N SER A 43 -2.57 -7.35 -8.21
CA SER A 43 -3.05 -7.14 -9.58
C SER A 43 -3.69 -8.40 -10.18
N GLU A 44 -3.17 -9.59 -9.89
CA GLU A 44 -3.75 -10.88 -10.31
C GLU A 44 -5.15 -11.09 -9.73
N LYS A 45 -5.43 -10.55 -8.53
CA LYS A 45 -6.75 -10.55 -7.90
C LYS A 45 -7.67 -9.46 -8.44
N LYS A 46 -7.31 -8.86 -9.60
CA LYS A 46 -8.09 -7.87 -10.36
C LYS A 46 -8.20 -6.49 -9.70
N PHE A 47 -7.31 -6.14 -8.80
CA PHE A 47 -7.15 -4.76 -8.34
C PHE A 47 -6.20 -3.99 -9.26
N SER A 48 -6.47 -2.72 -9.46
CA SER A 48 -5.55 -1.79 -10.11
C SER A 48 -4.58 -1.21 -9.09
N VAL A 49 -3.28 -1.25 -9.40
CA VAL A 49 -2.23 -0.92 -8.44
C VAL A 49 -1.33 0.18 -8.98
N SER A 50 -1.27 1.31 -8.27
CA SER A 50 -0.20 2.29 -8.48
C SER A 50 1.05 1.83 -7.75
N ILE A 51 2.19 1.90 -8.42
CA ILE A 51 3.47 1.52 -7.83
C ILE A 51 4.45 2.69 -7.88
N TYR A 52 5.15 2.88 -6.76
CA TYR A 52 6.12 3.95 -6.59
C TYR A 52 7.37 3.44 -5.89
N ASN A 53 8.52 3.84 -6.42
CA ASN A 53 9.81 3.75 -5.74
C ASN A 53 10.46 5.12 -5.73
N ARG A 54 11.21 5.43 -4.67
CA ARG A 54 12.02 6.65 -4.67
C ARG A 54 13.08 6.57 -5.76
N GLU A 55 13.50 7.71 -6.27
CA GLU A 55 14.61 7.79 -7.21
C GLU A 55 15.89 8.17 -6.48
N ILE A 56 16.94 7.37 -6.63
CA ILE A 56 18.30 7.66 -6.17
C ILE A 56 19.21 7.57 -7.37
N LYS A 57 19.77 8.72 -7.79
CA LYS A 57 20.62 8.80 -8.98
C LYS A 57 21.82 7.84 -8.88
N GLY A 58 21.96 6.98 -9.87
CA GLY A 58 23.01 5.98 -9.98
C GLY A 58 22.76 4.68 -9.19
N GLU A 59 21.68 4.59 -8.40
CA GLU A 59 21.37 3.41 -7.59
C GLU A 59 19.95 2.88 -7.81
N GLU A 60 18.93 3.72 -7.59
CA GLU A 60 17.52 3.36 -7.69
C GLU A 60 16.83 4.27 -8.72
N GLU A 61 17.02 3.99 -10.02
CA GLU A 61 16.42 4.76 -11.11
C GLU A 61 15.40 3.94 -11.89
N ASN A 62 14.24 4.53 -12.17
CA ASN A 62 13.17 3.95 -13.00
C ASN A 62 12.64 2.57 -12.57
N ILE A 63 12.90 2.13 -11.33
CA ILE A 63 12.56 0.78 -10.87
C ILE A 63 11.08 0.46 -11.08
N ALA A 64 10.16 1.37 -10.74
CA ALA A 64 8.74 1.16 -10.92
C ALA A 64 8.35 1.08 -12.40
N ALA A 65 8.93 1.95 -13.24
CA ALA A 65 8.64 2.01 -14.67
C ALA A 65 9.14 0.76 -15.41
N GLU A 66 10.35 0.33 -15.11
CA GLU A 66 10.93 -0.89 -15.69
C GLU A 66 10.13 -2.13 -15.29
N PHE A 67 9.81 -2.24 -14.00
CA PHE A 67 9.02 -3.36 -13.51
C PHE A 67 7.63 -3.44 -14.16
N ALA A 68 6.91 -2.32 -14.32
CA ALA A 68 5.63 -2.31 -15.02
C ALA A 68 5.78 -2.65 -16.51
N LYS A 69 6.88 -2.23 -17.14
CA LYS A 69 7.18 -2.57 -18.54
C LYS A 69 7.45 -4.05 -18.77
N GLU A 70 8.08 -4.71 -17.79
CA GLU A 70 8.35 -6.16 -17.82
C GLU A 70 7.09 -7.01 -17.52
N ASN A 71 6.08 -6.44 -16.84
CA ASN A 71 4.87 -7.11 -16.36
C ASN A 71 3.59 -6.49 -16.94
N LYS A 72 3.53 -6.32 -18.26
CA LYS A 72 2.44 -5.61 -18.97
C LYS A 72 1.07 -6.30 -18.87
N GLU A 73 1.03 -7.57 -18.56
CA GLU A 73 -0.17 -8.36 -18.36
C GLU A 73 -0.88 -8.05 -17.04
N PHE A 74 -0.19 -7.37 -16.11
CA PHE A 74 -0.73 -6.93 -14.84
C PHE A 74 -1.19 -5.47 -14.90
N ASN A 75 -2.21 -5.14 -14.13
CA ASN A 75 -2.75 -3.77 -14.06
C ASN A 75 -1.92 -2.91 -13.08
N LEU A 76 -0.69 -2.60 -13.48
CA LEU A 76 0.28 -1.80 -12.71
C LEU A 76 0.47 -0.43 -13.35
N MET A 77 0.37 0.63 -12.57
CA MET A 77 0.62 2.00 -13.00
C MET A 77 1.84 2.57 -12.27
N PRO A 78 2.99 2.76 -12.97
CA PRO A 78 4.22 3.22 -12.34
C PRO A 78 4.26 4.74 -12.22
N PHE A 79 4.91 5.22 -11.14
CA PHE A 79 5.16 6.63 -10.87
C PHE A 79 6.57 6.85 -10.33
N ASN A 80 7.17 7.99 -10.71
CA ASN A 80 8.47 8.46 -10.22
C ASN A 80 8.33 9.68 -9.29
N ALA A 81 7.11 10.25 -9.18
CA ALA A 81 6.81 11.37 -8.29
C ALA A 81 5.70 11.01 -7.30
N LEU A 82 5.96 11.23 -6.02
CA LEU A 82 5.05 10.87 -4.93
C LEU A 82 3.68 11.59 -5.01
N PRO A 83 3.60 12.89 -5.36
CA PRO A 83 2.31 13.56 -5.52
C PRO A 83 1.46 12.98 -6.65
N GLU A 84 2.06 12.62 -7.78
CA GLU A 84 1.36 12.01 -8.92
C GLU A 84 0.86 10.61 -8.56
N PHE A 85 1.67 9.82 -7.85
CA PHE A 85 1.30 8.53 -7.31
C PHE A 85 0.08 8.64 -6.39
N ILE A 86 0.08 9.56 -5.42
CA ILE A 86 -1.04 9.75 -4.50
C ILE A 86 -2.30 10.22 -5.23
N ASN A 87 -2.17 11.13 -6.21
CA ASN A 87 -3.29 11.61 -7.01
C ASN A 87 -3.90 10.56 -7.95
N SER A 88 -3.20 9.45 -8.19
CA SER A 88 -3.70 8.33 -8.98
C SER A 88 -4.61 7.38 -8.20
N LEU A 89 -4.76 7.55 -6.89
CA LEU A 89 -5.48 6.63 -6.02
C LEU A 89 -6.94 7.05 -5.80
N THR A 90 -7.82 6.06 -5.70
CA THR A 90 -9.22 6.24 -5.31
C THR A 90 -9.33 6.64 -3.84
N VAL A 91 -10.15 7.67 -3.56
CA VAL A 91 -10.42 8.16 -2.20
C VAL A 91 -11.48 7.29 -1.50
N PRO A 92 -11.32 6.92 -0.22
CA PRO A 92 -10.14 7.15 0.60
C PRO A 92 -8.94 6.36 0.07
N ARG A 93 -7.80 7.06 -0.05
CA ARG A 93 -6.59 6.45 -0.61
C ARG A 93 -6.05 5.38 0.31
N LYS A 94 -5.57 4.28 -0.26
CA LYS A 94 -4.97 3.16 0.44
C LYS A 94 -3.52 3.03 0.00
N VAL A 95 -2.60 3.39 0.89
CA VAL A 95 -1.16 3.41 0.61
C VAL A 95 -0.47 2.31 1.40
N PHE A 96 0.02 1.30 0.72
CA PHE A 96 0.76 0.18 1.29
C PHE A 96 2.24 0.50 1.28
N LEU A 97 2.88 0.45 2.44
CA LEU A 97 4.32 0.63 2.59
C LEU A 97 5.01 -0.74 2.65
N MET A 98 5.89 -1.00 1.72
CA MET A 98 6.75 -2.18 1.69
C MET A 98 8.22 -1.74 1.62
N ILE A 99 8.65 -1.01 2.63
CA ILE A 99 9.96 -0.37 2.74
C ILE A 99 10.66 -0.80 4.02
N ASN A 100 11.95 -0.47 4.15
CA ASN A 100 12.71 -0.72 5.35
C ASN A 100 12.08 0.00 6.55
N SER A 101 12.03 -0.70 7.68
CA SER A 101 11.54 -0.15 8.96
C SER A 101 12.52 0.88 9.55
N GLY A 102 12.05 1.63 10.54
CA GLY A 102 12.83 2.69 11.19
C GLY A 102 12.74 4.03 10.45
N ASP A 103 13.86 4.74 10.35
CA ASP A 103 13.94 6.08 9.77
C ASP A 103 13.38 6.18 8.34
N PRO A 104 13.64 5.23 7.42
CA PRO A 104 13.06 5.29 6.08
C PRO A 104 11.53 5.33 6.07
N THR A 105 10.88 4.62 7.00
CA THR A 105 9.42 4.68 7.15
C THR A 105 8.98 6.05 7.66
N ASP A 106 9.65 6.63 8.64
CA ASP A 106 9.32 7.93 9.21
C ASP A 106 9.52 9.07 8.18
N GLU A 107 10.57 8.99 7.34
CA GLU A 107 10.82 9.93 6.24
C GLU A 107 9.68 9.90 5.21
N VAL A 108 9.24 8.72 4.79
CA VAL A 108 8.12 8.58 3.85
C VAL A 108 6.82 9.08 4.47
N LEU A 109 6.54 8.78 5.74
CA LEU A 109 5.36 9.29 6.44
C LEU A 109 5.36 10.82 6.51
N THR A 110 6.52 11.45 6.73
CA THR A 110 6.65 12.92 6.75
C THR A 110 6.28 13.54 5.39
N GLN A 111 6.62 12.90 4.29
CA GLN A 111 6.23 13.35 2.96
C GLN A 111 4.74 13.12 2.70
N LEU A 112 4.22 11.94 3.09
CA LEU A 112 2.82 11.57 2.86
C LEU A 112 1.84 12.48 3.59
N ILE A 113 2.13 12.92 4.82
CA ILE A 113 1.24 13.82 5.58
C ILE A 113 1.05 15.20 4.93
N MET A 114 1.92 15.58 4.00
CA MET A 114 1.82 16.86 3.27
C MET A 114 0.88 16.78 2.06
N ILE A 115 0.52 15.57 1.64
CA ILE A 115 -0.21 15.33 0.37
C ILE A 115 -1.43 14.41 0.53
N LEU A 116 -1.56 13.71 1.65
CA LEU A 116 -2.75 12.90 1.97
C LEU A 116 -3.84 13.77 2.60
N ASP A 117 -5.08 13.38 2.36
CA ASP A 117 -6.26 14.02 2.91
C ASP A 117 -6.78 13.29 4.18
N PRO A 118 -7.54 13.96 5.05
CA PRO A 118 -8.24 13.32 6.15
C PRO A 118 -9.11 12.15 5.66
N GLY A 119 -8.96 10.99 6.30
CA GLY A 119 -9.65 9.75 5.93
C GLY A 119 -8.82 8.79 5.09
N ASP A 120 -7.71 9.23 4.51
CA ASP A 120 -6.79 8.34 3.79
C ASP A 120 -6.12 7.33 4.75
N ILE A 121 -5.69 6.20 4.21
CA ILE A 121 -5.22 5.05 5.00
C ILE A 121 -3.80 4.71 4.58
N ILE A 122 -2.89 4.66 5.55
CA ILE A 122 -1.54 4.12 5.39
C ILE A 122 -1.49 2.73 6.03
N ILE A 123 -0.98 1.76 5.29
CA ILE A 123 -0.84 0.36 5.71
C ILE A 123 0.66 0.02 5.71
N ASP A 124 1.25 -0.10 6.88
CA ASP A 124 2.66 -0.48 7.04
C ASP A 124 2.77 -2.01 7.06
N LEU A 125 3.38 -2.56 6.01
CA LEU A 125 3.63 -3.99 5.82
C LEU A 125 5.12 -4.35 6.05
N GLY A 126 5.93 -3.38 6.48
CA GLY A 126 7.33 -3.60 6.82
C GLY A 126 7.51 -4.39 8.13
N ASN A 127 8.75 -4.78 8.42
CA ASN A 127 9.10 -5.38 9.70
C ASN A 127 9.30 -4.31 10.79
N SER A 128 8.31 -3.46 10.99
CA SER A 128 8.38 -2.34 11.92
C SER A 128 8.38 -2.78 13.38
N TYR A 129 9.14 -2.07 14.21
CA TYR A 129 9.06 -2.24 15.66
C TYR A 129 7.68 -1.79 16.17
N TYR A 130 7.03 -2.63 16.97
CA TYR A 130 5.64 -2.41 17.37
C TYR A 130 5.39 -1.08 18.10
N LYS A 131 6.39 -0.57 18.87
CA LYS A 131 6.28 0.73 19.56
C LYS A 131 6.33 1.90 18.55
N ASP A 132 7.08 1.77 17.45
CA ASP A 132 7.07 2.75 16.38
C ASP A 132 5.72 2.78 15.67
N SER A 133 5.12 1.63 15.45
CA SER A 133 3.76 1.55 14.89
C SER A 133 2.74 2.24 15.79
N GLN A 134 2.85 2.09 17.11
CA GLN A 134 2.01 2.82 18.07
C GLN A 134 2.24 4.33 18.02
N ARG A 135 3.50 4.77 17.96
CA ARG A 135 3.89 6.18 17.85
C ARG A 135 3.36 6.80 16.56
N ARG A 136 3.60 6.12 15.42
CA ARG A 136 3.14 6.54 14.08
C ARG A 136 1.62 6.64 14.02
N SER A 137 0.90 5.66 14.55
CA SER A 137 -0.56 5.67 14.61
C SER A 137 -1.10 6.88 15.38
N LYS A 138 -0.53 7.21 16.54
CA LYS A 138 -0.92 8.38 17.34
C LYS A 138 -0.64 9.69 16.62
N PHE A 139 0.51 9.79 15.96
CA PHE A 139 0.92 10.98 15.21
C PHE A 139 0.00 11.23 14.01
N LEU A 140 -0.26 10.21 13.21
CA LEU A 140 -1.11 10.31 12.02
C LEU A 140 -2.58 10.58 12.36
N ALA A 141 -3.07 10.06 13.49
CA ALA A 141 -4.41 10.35 13.98
C ALA A 141 -4.65 11.85 14.23
N GLN A 142 -3.64 12.61 14.65
CA GLN A 142 -3.73 14.08 14.80
C GLN A 142 -3.95 14.78 13.45
N LYS A 143 -3.55 14.16 12.35
CA LYS A 143 -3.78 14.61 10.97
C LYS A 143 -5.02 14.01 10.34
N LYS A 144 -5.80 13.24 11.10
CA LYS A 144 -6.98 12.48 10.65
C LYS A 144 -6.66 11.49 9.54
N ILE A 145 -5.40 11.03 9.44
CA ILE A 145 -4.94 9.97 8.55
C ILE A 145 -4.94 8.67 9.36
N HIS A 146 -5.47 7.61 8.77
CA HIS A 146 -5.52 6.30 9.40
C HIS A 146 -4.21 5.54 9.18
N PHE A 147 -3.81 4.78 10.20
CA PHE A 147 -2.63 3.92 10.13
C PHE A 147 -2.95 2.52 10.63
N LEU A 148 -2.56 1.52 9.83
CA LEU A 148 -2.63 0.11 10.19
C LEU A 148 -1.23 -0.49 10.11
N GLY A 149 -0.80 -1.16 11.17
CA GLY A 149 0.42 -1.97 11.18
C GLY A 149 0.05 -3.43 10.96
N ILE A 150 0.59 -4.03 9.90
CA ILE A 150 0.28 -5.41 9.52
C ILE A 150 1.57 -6.20 9.36
N GLY A 151 1.79 -7.18 10.23
CA GLY A 151 2.85 -8.15 10.07
C GLY A 151 2.57 -9.08 8.89
N VAL A 152 3.58 -9.34 8.08
CA VAL A 152 3.47 -10.21 6.90
C VAL A 152 4.45 -11.38 7.04
N SER A 153 3.97 -12.61 6.88
CA SER A 153 4.80 -13.81 6.92
C SER A 153 4.62 -14.64 5.64
N GLY A 154 5.71 -15.25 5.17
CA GLY A 154 5.75 -16.06 3.95
C GLY A 154 6.87 -15.68 2.97
N GLY A 155 7.71 -14.69 3.32
CA GLY A 155 8.80 -14.21 2.47
C GLY A 155 8.33 -13.75 1.09
N HIS A 156 9.23 -13.69 0.12
CA HIS A 156 8.92 -13.25 -1.25
C HIS A 156 7.95 -14.20 -1.97
N HIS A 157 8.01 -15.48 -1.67
CA HIS A 157 7.07 -16.48 -2.23
C HIS A 157 5.66 -16.23 -1.69
N GLY A 158 5.51 -15.99 -0.38
CA GLY A 158 4.22 -15.65 0.22
C GLY A 158 3.67 -14.34 -0.32
N ALA A 159 4.50 -13.31 -0.45
CA ALA A 159 4.08 -12.05 -1.05
C ALA A 159 3.50 -12.23 -2.46
N ARG A 160 4.06 -13.16 -3.26
CA ARG A 160 3.58 -13.45 -4.63
C ARG A 160 2.33 -14.34 -4.66
N ASN A 161 2.26 -15.37 -3.83
CA ASN A 161 1.29 -16.46 -3.97
C ASN A 161 0.26 -16.56 -2.83
N GLY A 162 0.45 -15.79 -1.78
CA GLY A 162 -0.39 -15.76 -0.58
C GLY A 162 0.45 -15.80 0.68
N ALA A 163 0.42 -14.71 1.45
CA ALA A 163 1.10 -14.57 2.73
C ALA A 163 0.11 -14.73 3.90
N SER A 164 0.65 -14.88 5.11
CA SER A 164 -0.14 -14.71 6.33
C SER A 164 -0.05 -13.28 6.82
N PHE A 165 -1.21 -12.67 7.15
CA PHE A 165 -1.30 -11.27 7.56
C PHE A 165 -1.81 -11.12 9.00
N MET A 166 -1.07 -10.41 9.81
CA MET A 166 -1.34 -10.13 11.23
C MET A 166 -1.71 -8.65 11.37
N ALA A 167 -3.00 -8.34 11.19
CA ALA A 167 -3.46 -6.95 11.10
C ALA A 167 -3.73 -6.32 12.47
N SER A 168 -3.37 -5.05 12.62
CA SER A 168 -3.64 -4.29 13.83
C SER A 168 -3.88 -2.81 13.55
N GLY A 169 -4.62 -2.15 14.46
CA GLY A 169 -4.99 -0.75 14.36
C GLY A 169 -6.48 -0.53 14.63
N ASN A 170 -7.08 0.46 14.00
CA ASN A 170 -8.52 0.71 14.12
C ASN A 170 -9.31 -0.38 13.37
N LYS A 171 -10.22 -1.07 14.06
CA LYS A 171 -11.01 -2.18 13.50
C LYS A 171 -11.87 -1.74 12.32
N TYR A 172 -12.50 -0.58 12.41
CA TYR A 172 -13.33 -0.06 11.31
C TYR A 172 -12.50 0.20 10.04
N VAL A 173 -11.32 0.78 10.21
CA VAL A 173 -10.39 1.02 9.09
C VAL A 173 -9.88 -0.31 8.52
N TYR A 174 -9.60 -1.30 9.35
CA TYR A 174 -9.24 -2.64 8.88
C TYR A 174 -10.35 -3.25 8.00
N GLN A 175 -11.62 -3.11 8.38
CA GLN A 175 -12.74 -3.61 7.58
C GLN A 175 -12.81 -2.99 6.17
N MET A 176 -12.28 -1.78 5.97
CA MET A 176 -12.22 -1.15 4.65
C MET A 176 -11.16 -1.77 3.73
N ILE A 177 -10.14 -2.41 4.30
CA ILE A 177 -9.04 -3.04 3.52
C ILE A 177 -9.07 -4.56 3.58
N SER A 178 -9.84 -5.17 4.50
CA SER A 178 -9.89 -6.62 4.68
C SER A 178 -10.26 -7.37 3.39
N PRO A 179 -11.16 -6.86 2.51
CA PRO A 179 -11.45 -7.53 1.24
C PRO A 179 -10.24 -7.65 0.29
N ILE A 180 -9.27 -6.74 0.40
CA ILE A 180 -8.01 -6.82 -0.35
C ILE A 180 -7.10 -7.84 0.32
N ILE A 181 -6.89 -7.71 1.64
CA ILE A 181 -6.00 -8.56 2.43
C ILE A 181 -6.42 -10.03 2.34
N GLU A 182 -7.71 -10.31 2.47
CA GLU A 182 -8.26 -11.67 2.37
C GLU A 182 -7.97 -12.31 1.01
N LYS A 183 -8.12 -11.56 -0.08
CA LYS A 183 -7.87 -12.08 -1.44
C LYS A 183 -6.40 -12.38 -1.73
N ILE A 184 -5.48 -11.66 -1.10
CA ILE A 184 -4.03 -11.82 -1.32
C ILE A 184 -3.36 -12.70 -0.28
N SER A 185 -4.11 -13.16 0.73
CA SER A 185 -3.63 -14.10 1.75
C SER A 185 -3.48 -15.51 1.19
N ALA A 186 -2.64 -16.28 1.85
CA ALA A 186 -2.72 -17.75 1.77
C ALA A 186 -4.09 -18.21 2.28
N VAL A 187 -4.47 -19.40 1.92
CA VAL A 187 -5.68 -20.06 2.43
C VAL A 187 -5.30 -21.33 3.18
N ASP A 188 -6.03 -21.62 4.25
CA ASP A 188 -5.88 -22.86 4.99
C ASP A 188 -6.52 -24.07 4.24
N ASN A 189 -6.42 -25.25 4.82
CA ASN A 189 -6.99 -26.48 4.26
C ASN A 189 -8.52 -26.45 4.15
N TYR A 190 -9.18 -25.49 4.78
CA TYR A 190 -10.64 -25.31 4.76
C TYR A 190 -11.08 -24.17 3.82
N GLY A 191 -10.11 -23.49 3.16
CA GLY A 191 -10.37 -22.37 2.28
C GLY A 191 -10.50 -21.02 2.99
N ASN A 192 -10.16 -20.92 4.27
CA ASN A 192 -10.19 -19.64 5.00
C ASN A 192 -8.92 -18.84 4.72
N PRO A 193 -9.00 -17.50 4.55
CA PRO A 193 -7.82 -16.67 4.34
C PRO A 193 -6.96 -16.60 5.60
N CYS A 194 -5.66 -16.77 5.45
CA CYS A 194 -4.67 -16.66 6.52
C CYS A 194 -4.42 -15.20 6.87
N CYS A 195 -5.45 -14.50 7.34
CA CYS A 195 -5.35 -13.15 7.86
C CYS A 195 -6.21 -12.98 9.10
N SER A 196 -5.71 -12.24 10.07
CA SER A 196 -6.42 -12.01 11.33
C SER A 196 -6.27 -10.58 11.81
N TYR A 197 -7.37 -9.99 12.30
CA TYR A 197 -7.33 -8.74 13.04
C TYR A 197 -7.01 -9.03 14.51
N LEU A 198 -5.88 -8.52 15.00
CA LEU A 198 -5.32 -8.84 16.31
C LEU A 198 -5.54 -7.74 17.35
N GLY A 199 -6.21 -6.64 17.00
CA GLY A 199 -6.51 -5.58 17.96
C GLY A 199 -5.79 -4.25 17.69
N GLY A 200 -5.45 -3.55 18.78
CA GLY A 200 -4.93 -2.18 18.72
C GLY A 200 -3.60 -2.00 18.00
N SER A 201 -3.23 -0.73 17.79
CA SER A 201 -2.03 -0.35 17.03
C SER A 201 -0.76 -1.05 17.53
N GLY A 202 0.03 -1.59 16.59
CA GLY A 202 1.31 -2.24 16.84
C GLY A 202 1.23 -3.74 17.18
N VAL A 203 0.06 -4.29 17.52
CA VAL A 203 -0.06 -5.70 17.89
C VAL A 203 0.33 -6.63 16.73
N GLY A 204 -0.04 -6.30 15.50
CA GLY A 204 0.33 -7.11 14.32
C GLY A 204 1.85 -7.22 14.14
N HIS A 205 2.58 -6.12 14.27
CA HIS A 205 4.04 -6.12 14.22
C HIS A 205 4.68 -6.81 15.43
N LEU A 206 4.07 -6.71 16.63
CA LEU A 206 4.53 -7.45 17.80
C LEU A 206 4.42 -8.97 17.58
N VAL A 207 3.26 -9.43 17.11
CA VAL A 207 3.05 -10.86 16.81
C VAL A 207 4.01 -11.33 15.72
N LYS A 208 4.25 -10.54 14.67
CA LYS A 208 5.24 -10.88 13.63
C LYS A 208 6.67 -10.95 14.20
N THR A 209 7.03 -10.05 15.13
CA THR A 209 8.34 -10.10 15.79
C THR A 209 8.52 -11.39 16.60
N ILE A 210 7.49 -11.79 17.35
CA ILE A 210 7.50 -13.05 18.10
C ILE A 210 7.59 -14.25 17.17
N HIS A 211 6.78 -14.26 16.10
CA HIS A 211 6.83 -15.30 15.08
C HIS A 211 8.24 -15.45 14.48
N ASN A 212 8.87 -14.34 14.09
CA ASN A 212 10.25 -14.39 13.57
C ASN A 212 11.24 -14.91 14.61
N GLY A 213 11.08 -14.52 15.89
CA GLY A 213 11.94 -15.01 16.97
C GLY A 213 11.86 -16.54 17.13
N ILE A 214 10.70 -17.14 16.92
CA ILE A 214 10.50 -18.60 16.94
C ILE A 214 11.08 -19.23 15.67
N GLU A 215 10.69 -18.71 14.49
CA GLU A 215 11.09 -19.23 13.18
C GLU A 215 12.63 -19.27 12.98
N TYR A 216 13.34 -18.27 13.48
CA TYR A 216 14.82 -18.21 13.36
C TYR A 216 15.57 -18.90 14.49
N SER A 217 14.89 -19.46 15.49
CA SER A 217 15.50 -20.23 16.58
C SER A 217 15.44 -21.75 16.36
N GLU A 218 14.75 -22.21 15.32
CA GLU A 218 14.71 -23.60 14.86
C GLU A 218 15.86 -23.89 13.87
#